data_f16f80f74590deabe6840588a9ca24ee
#
_entry.id   f16f80f74590deabe6840588a9ca24ee
#
_cell.length_a   1.000
_cell.length_b   1.000
_cell.length_c   1.000
_cell.angle_alpha   90.00
_cell.angle_beta   90.00
_cell.angle_gamma   90.00
#
_symmetry.space_group_name_H-M   'P 1'
#
loop_
_entity.id
_entity.type
_entity.pdbx_description
1 polymer ?
#
loop_
_entity_poly.entity_id
_entity_poly.type
_entity_poly.pdbx_seq_one_letter_code
_entity_poly.pdbx_strand_id
1 'polypeptide(L)'
;MFPLIFLVVFGAGFSRIVGRLEGDVNFIQFIYPGIIAMTVVMSSLFAGTSVVVDREYGFLKEVLVAPLSRVGIILGKALGGSLTALIQGTIMLAIAPLVGLSISPLLVLQLLPTLLVLSLSLSGLGILMATRMRSQQGFQFLMQLMVFPLIFLSGVFFPVQGVPTWLQIVAKFNPLTYGVDAIRQIFLGPHTVSSVAELPGSEAISTGVILFNHPMGIIEDIAVIGAIGSLLLVAGVWSFSRTEA
;
A
#
# COMPACT_ATOMS: atom_id res chain seq x y z
N MET A 1 9.42 8.52 -9.15
CA MET A 1 10.71 8.08 -9.74
C MET A 1 11.37 6.93 -8.98
N PHE A 2 11.38 6.95 -7.62
CA PHE A 2 12.03 5.92 -6.80
C PHE A 2 11.56 4.47 -7.12
N PRO A 3 10.25 4.15 -7.27
CA PRO A 3 9.81 2.80 -7.58
C PRO A 3 10.30 2.28 -8.94
N LEU A 4 10.42 3.15 -9.95
CA LEU A 4 10.95 2.78 -11.27
C LEU A 4 12.44 2.47 -11.22
N ILE A 5 13.22 3.28 -10.50
CA ILE A 5 14.65 3.00 -10.28
C ILE A 5 14.81 1.67 -9.57
N PHE A 6 13.98 1.43 -8.56
CA PHE A 6 13.97 0.16 -7.83
C PHE A 6 13.67 -1.03 -8.76
N LEU A 7 12.65 -0.90 -9.63
CA LEU A 7 12.33 -1.92 -10.62
C LEU A 7 13.51 -2.23 -11.55
N VAL A 8 14.16 -1.20 -12.07
CA VAL A 8 15.30 -1.37 -13.00
C VAL A 8 16.50 -2.00 -12.28
N VAL A 9 16.88 -1.48 -11.11
CA VAL A 9 18.04 -1.97 -10.36
C VAL A 9 17.83 -3.40 -9.86
N PHE A 10 16.69 -3.68 -9.24
CA PHE A 10 16.41 -5.01 -8.72
C PHE A 10 15.98 -5.98 -9.83
N GLY A 11 15.18 -5.53 -10.79
CA GLY A 11 14.79 -6.36 -11.94
C GLY A 11 15.97 -6.79 -12.78
N ALA A 12 16.84 -5.87 -13.21
CA ALA A 12 18.00 -6.18 -14.01
C ALA A 12 19.15 -6.82 -13.20
N GLY A 13 19.34 -6.37 -11.95
CA GLY A 13 20.44 -6.85 -11.10
C GLY A 13 20.21 -8.25 -10.55
N PHE A 14 19.03 -8.53 -10.02
CA PHE A 14 18.74 -9.81 -9.37
C PHE A 14 18.19 -10.89 -10.31
N SER A 15 17.60 -10.54 -11.45
CA SER A 15 17.10 -11.53 -12.42
C SER A 15 18.17 -12.51 -12.87
N ARG A 16 19.43 -12.06 -13.02
CA ARG A 16 20.55 -12.91 -13.39
C ARG A 16 21.02 -13.86 -12.27
N ILE A 17 20.81 -13.46 -11.02
CA ILE A 17 21.23 -14.24 -9.84
C ILE A 17 20.16 -15.28 -9.53
N VAL A 18 18.89 -14.87 -9.49
CA VAL A 18 17.75 -15.74 -9.18
C VAL A 18 17.48 -16.73 -10.33
N GLY A 19 17.57 -16.30 -11.59
CA GLY A 19 17.42 -17.18 -12.75
C GLY A 19 18.53 -18.24 -12.91
N ARG A 20 19.62 -18.15 -12.13
CA ARG A 20 20.66 -19.19 -12.04
C ARG A 20 20.42 -20.18 -10.91
N LEU A 21 19.58 -19.82 -9.94
CA LEU A 21 19.38 -20.63 -8.73
C LEU A 21 18.15 -21.53 -8.83
N GLU A 22 17.09 -21.12 -9.53
CA GLU A 22 15.87 -21.92 -9.63
C GLU A 22 15.02 -21.48 -10.84
N GLY A 23 14.74 -22.44 -11.73
CA GLY A 23 13.69 -22.48 -12.77
C GLY A 23 12.94 -21.19 -13.17
N ASP A 24 12.14 -21.30 -14.17
CA ASP A 24 11.35 -20.32 -14.95
C ASP A 24 10.53 -19.23 -14.22
N VAL A 25 10.74 -18.97 -12.92
CA VAL A 25 10.03 -17.89 -12.19
C VAL A 25 10.73 -16.56 -12.47
N ASN A 26 10.08 -15.72 -13.27
CA ASN A 26 10.53 -14.35 -13.50
C ASN A 26 10.43 -13.55 -12.21
N PHE A 27 11.56 -13.35 -11.52
CA PHE A 27 11.69 -12.54 -10.31
C PHE A 27 11.00 -11.16 -10.43
N ILE A 28 11.02 -10.59 -11.64
CA ILE A 28 10.35 -9.32 -11.94
C ILE A 28 8.83 -9.43 -11.76
N GLN A 29 8.24 -10.53 -12.23
CA GLN A 29 6.79 -10.78 -12.09
C GLN A 29 6.35 -10.90 -10.63
N PHE A 30 7.21 -11.45 -9.78
CA PHE A 30 6.95 -11.55 -8.34
C PHE A 30 7.03 -10.20 -7.62
N ILE A 31 8.03 -9.36 -7.96
CA ILE A 31 8.26 -8.06 -7.28
C ILE A 31 7.32 -6.97 -7.79
N TYR A 32 6.90 -7.03 -9.05
CA TYR A 32 6.14 -5.94 -9.69
C TYR A 32 4.86 -5.54 -8.95
N PRO A 33 3.99 -6.46 -8.50
CA PRO A 33 2.83 -6.14 -7.66
C PRO A 33 3.20 -5.34 -6.42
N GLY A 34 4.29 -5.72 -5.77
CA GLY A 34 4.82 -5.01 -4.60
C GLY A 34 5.30 -3.59 -4.93
N ILE A 35 5.89 -3.37 -6.11
CA ILE A 35 6.32 -2.03 -6.55
C ILE A 35 5.11 -1.13 -6.83
N ILE A 36 4.03 -1.66 -7.39
CA ILE A 36 2.76 -0.91 -7.54
C ILE A 36 2.24 -0.49 -6.16
N ALA A 37 2.15 -1.43 -5.22
CA ALA A 37 1.72 -1.15 -3.85
C ALA A 37 2.60 -0.09 -3.18
N MET A 38 3.92 -0.18 -3.33
CA MET A 38 4.89 0.80 -2.82
C MET A 38 4.67 2.21 -3.38
N THR A 39 4.33 2.32 -4.68
CA THR A 39 4.01 3.60 -5.31
C THR A 39 2.77 4.23 -4.68
N VAL A 40 1.73 3.42 -4.46
CA VAL A 40 0.48 3.84 -3.81
C VAL A 40 0.73 4.29 -2.36
N VAL A 41 1.53 3.54 -1.60
CA VAL A 41 1.90 3.91 -0.21
C VAL A 41 2.52 5.29 -0.14
N MET A 42 3.56 5.51 -0.97
CA MET A 42 4.28 6.78 -0.99
C MET A 42 3.34 7.95 -1.25
N SER A 43 2.45 7.83 -2.23
CA SER A 43 1.52 8.90 -2.58
C SER A 43 0.43 9.10 -1.53
N SER A 44 -0.16 8.00 -1.03
CA SER A 44 -1.30 8.05 -0.12
C SER A 44 -0.94 8.55 1.27
N LEU A 45 0.18 8.13 1.84
CA LEU A 45 0.61 8.59 3.17
C LEU A 45 0.88 10.09 3.18
N PHE A 46 1.43 10.63 2.10
CA PHE A 46 1.69 12.07 1.98
C PHE A 46 0.44 12.91 1.71
N ALA A 47 -0.75 12.31 1.55
CA ALA A 47 -2.02 13.04 1.51
C ALA A 47 -2.25 13.93 2.74
N GLY A 48 -1.76 13.49 3.91
CA GLY A 48 -1.78 14.26 5.15
C GLY A 48 -0.98 15.57 5.11
N THR A 49 -0.01 15.71 4.18
CA THR A 49 0.79 16.94 4.04
C THR A 49 -0.10 18.17 3.86
N SER A 50 -1.19 18.05 3.09
CA SER A 50 -2.12 19.14 2.86
C SER A 50 -2.79 19.64 4.15
N VAL A 51 -3.02 18.77 5.14
CA VAL A 51 -3.59 19.15 6.44
C VAL A 51 -2.58 19.93 7.27
N VAL A 52 -1.33 19.46 7.27
CA VAL A 52 -0.25 20.11 8.03
C VAL A 52 0.11 21.47 7.44
N VAL A 53 0.20 21.55 6.11
CA VAL A 53 0.48 22.78 5.37
C VAL A 53 -0.59 23.83 5.64
N ASP A 54 -1.88 23.48 5.53
CA ASP A 54 -2.97 24.40 5.81
C ASP A 54 -2.94 24.93 7.26
N ARG A 55 -2.49 24.10 8.21
CA ARG A 55 -2.32 24.50 9.60
C ARG A 55 -1.11 25.41 9.79
N GLU A 56 0.04 25.05 9.23
CA GLU A 56 1.30 25.79 9.39
C GLU A 56 1.20 27.23 8.83
N TYR A 57 0.53 27.39 7.67
CA TYR A 57 0.33 28.68 7.03
C TYR A 57 -0.94 29.42 7.51
N GLY A 58 -1.70 28.86 8.44
CA GLY A 58 -2.90 29.47 9.01
C GLY A 58 -4.15 29.41 8.12
N PHE A 59 -4.05 28.86 6.90
CA PHE A 59 -5.16 28.72 5.97
C PHE A 59 -6.29 27.84 6.51
N LEU A 60 -5.96 26.93 7.42
CA LEU A 60 -6.95 26.08 8.08
C LEU A 60 -8.03 26.89 8.82
N LYS A 61 -7.69 28.06 9.38
CA LYS A 61 -8.65 28.93 10.05
C LYS A 61 -9.68 29.51 9.09
N GLU A 62 -9.26 29.87 7.89
CA GLU A 62 -10.15 30.38 6.83
C GLU A 62 -11.12 29.29 6.35
N VAL A 63 -10.62 28.04 6.18
CA VAL A 63 -11.45 26.90 5.80
C VAL A 63 -12.48 26.57 6.89
N LEU A 64 -12.14 26.76 8.18
CA LEU A 64 -13.05 26.46 9.30
C LEU A 64 -14.14 27.52 9.48
N VAL A 65 -13.97 28.75 8.98
CA VAL A 65 -15.01 29.80 8.96
C VAL A 65 -16.04 29.53 7.85
N ALA A 66 -15.67 28.80 6.81
CA ALA A 66 -16.60 28.40 5.75
C ALA A 66 -17.65 27.41 6.30
N PRO A 67 -18.89 27.40 5.77
CA PRO A 67 -19.95 26.50 6.22
C PRO A 67 -19.73 25.07 5.75
N LEU A 68 -18.54 24.51 6.00
CA LEU A 68 -18.14 23.17 5.61
C LEU A 68 -18.05 22.25 6.83
N SER A 69 -18.54 21.02 6.68
CA SER A 69 -18.37 20.03 7.75
C SER A 69 -16.91 19.59 7.88
N ARG A 70 -16.41 19.45 9.09
CA ARG A 70 -15.04 18.93 9.36
C ARG A 70 -14.82 17.55 8.75
N VAL A 71 -15.85 16.73 8.74
CA VAL A 71 -15.86 15.42 8.06
C VAL A 71 -15.63 15.59 6.57
N GLY A 72 -16.34 16.52 5.92
CA GLY A 72 -16.20 16.79 4.48
C GLY A 72 -14.79 17.26 4.11
N ILE A 73 -14.16 18.09 4.94
CA ILE A 73 -12.78 18.55 4.72
C ILE A 73 -11.81 17.36 4.74
N ILE A 74 -11.89 16.52 5.76
CA ILE A 74 -11.00 15.36 5.90
C ILE A 74 -11.23 14.32 4.79
N LEU A 75 -12.49 14.00 4.50
CA LEU A 75 -12.81 13.08 3.40
C LEU A 75 -12.38 13.63 2.04
N GLY A 76 -12.57 14.93 1.79
CA GLY A 76 -12.10 15.57 0.56
C GLY A 76 -10.58 15.45 0.38
N LYS A 77 -9.81 15.68 1.47
CA LYS A 77 -8.36 15.53 1.45
C LYS A 77 -7.92 14.07 1.26
N ALA A 78 -8.61 13.12 1.92
CA ALA A 78 -8.36 11.69 1.76
C ALA A 78 -8.63 11.24 0.32
N LEU A 79 -9.76 11.65 -0.27
CA LEU A 79 -10.12 11.35 -1.65
C LEU A 79 -9.12 11.98 -2.64
N GLY A 80 -8.72 13.22 -2.45
CA GLY A 80 -7.72 13.88 -3.29
C GLY A 80 -6.37 13.15 -3.28
N GLY A 81 -5.89 12.75 -2.10
CA GLY A 81 -4.67 11.96 -1.96
C GLY A 81 -4.80 10.57 -2.59
N SER A 82 -5.95 9.91 -2.38
CA SER A 82 -6.23 8.60 -2.95
C SER A 82 -6.32 8.63 -4.48
N LEU A 83 -6.93 9.67 -5.05
CA LEU A 83 -6.99 9.85 -6.50
C LEU A 83 -5.60 10.03 -7.11
N THR A 84 -4.75 10.82 -6.46
CA THR A 84 -3.35 10.98 -6.87
C THR A 84 -2.60 9.65 -6.85
N ALA A 85 -2.78 8.86 -5.79
CA ALA A 85 -2.19 7.54 -5.67
C ALA A 85 -2.73 6.56 -6.72
N LEU A 86 -4.02 6.62 -7.01
CA LEU A 86 -4.67 5.81 -8.04
C LEU A 86 -4.11 6.12 -9.44
N ILE A 87 -3.93 7.41 -9.76
CA ILE A 87 -3.32 7.84 -11.03
C ILE A 87 -1.89 7.28 -11.13
N GLN A 88 -1.09 7.39 -10.09
CA GLN A 88 0.28 6.86 -10.08
C GLN A 88 0.31 5.33 -10.19
N GLY A 89 -0.58 4.62 -9.49
CA GLY A 89 -0.73 3.17 -9.60
C GLY A 89 -1.15 2.74 -11.01
N THR A 90 -2.03 3.50 -11.66
CA THR A 90 -2.47 3.26 -13.05
C THR A 90 -1.32 3.50 -14.04
N ILE A 91 -0.51 4.54 -13.84
CA ILE A 91 0.70 4.77 -14.65
C ILE A 91 1.67 3.59 -14.51
N MET A 92 1.88 3.11 -13.28
CA MET A 92 2.70 1.92 -13.06
C MET A 92 2.09 0.70 -13.76
N LEU A 93 0.78 0.49 -13.69
CA LEU A 93 0.11 -0.57 -14.42
C LEU A 93 0.34 -0.49 -15.94
N ALA A 94 0.28 0.71 -16.52
CA ALA A 94 0.52 0.94 -17.95
C ALA A 94 1.98 0.57 -18.38
N ILE A 95 2.92 0.56 -17.44
CA ILE A 95 4.32 0.17 -17.67
C ILE A 95 4.49 -1.37 -17.62
N ALA A 96 3.54 -2.11 -17.02
CA ALA A 96 3.64 -3.56 -16.84
C ALA A 96 3.95 -4.36 -18.12
N PRO A 97 3.41 -4.04 -19.32
CA PRO A 97 3.74 -4.76 -20.55
C PRO A 97 5.23 -4.63 -20.96
N LEU A 98 5.86 -3.49 -20.62
CA LEU A 98 7.29 -3.29 -20.91
C LEU A 98 8.20 -4.24 -20.11
N VAL A 99 7.67 -4.79 -19.04
CA VAL A 99 8.36 -5.72 -18.12
C VAL A 99 7.95 -7.17 -18.40
N GLY A 100 7.16 -7.40 -19.47
CA GLY A 100 6.72 -8.73 -19.86
C GLY A 100 5.50 -9.27 -19.12
N LEU A 101 4.74 -8.39 -18.44
CA LEU A 101 3.48 -8.76 -17.78
C LEU A 101 2.30 -8.51 -18.71
N SER A 102 1.44 -9.50 -18.88
CA SER A 102 0.21 -9.34 -19.66
C SER A 102 -0.86 -8.60 -18.87
N ILE A 103 -1.44 -7.56 -19.48
CA ILE A 103 -2.58 -6.85 -18.90
C ILE A 103 -3.85 -7.35 -19.59
N SER A 104 -4.78 -7.90 -18.80
CA SER A 104 -6.14 -8.20 -19.25
C SER A 104 -7.12 -7.12 -18.77
N PRO A 105 -8.24 -6.88 -19.49
CA PRO A 105 -9.27 -5.97 -19.00
C PRO A 105 -9.81 -6.35 -17.62
N LEU A 106 -9.90 -7.65 -17.33
CA LEU A 106 -10.34 -8.17 -16.04
C LEU A 106 -9.35 -7.79 -14.92
N LEU A 107 -8.04 -7.89 -15.19
CA LEU A 107 -6.99 -7.49 -14.24
C LEU A 107 -7.14 -6.00 -13.88
N VAL A 108 -7.35 -5.14 -14.88
CA VAL A 108 -7.55 -3.69 -14.66
C VAL A 108 -8.80 -3.44 -13.80
N LEU A 109 -9.91 -4.14 -14.11
CA LEU A 109 -11.18 -4.01 -13.39
C LEU A 109 -11.07 -4.42 -11.92
N GLN A 110 -10.24 -5.41 -11.59
CA GLN A 110 -10.01 -5.87 -10.22
C GLN A 110 -8.97 -5.00 -9.50
N LEU A 111 -7.93 -4.55 -10.21
CA LEU A 111 -6.83 -3.81 -9.62
C LEU A 111 -7.24 -2.38 -9.22
N LEU A 112 -7.99 -1.66 -10.04
CA LEU A 112 -8.37 -0.27 -9.76
C LEU A 112 -9.15 -0.12 -8.44
N PRO A 113 -10.21 -0.91 -8.16
CA PRO A 113 -10.89 -0.86 -6.86
C PRO A 113 -9.97 -1.20 -5.69
N THR A 114 -9.08 -2.21 -5.87
CA THR A 114 -8.12 -2.61 -4.84
C THR A 114 -7.16 -1.46 -4.52
N LEU A 115 -6.61 -0.81 -5.54
CA LEU A 115 -5.74 0.36 -5.37
C LEU A 115 -6.48 1.53 -4.72
N LEU A 116 -7.77 1.75 -5.06
CA LEU A 116 -8.58 2.81 -4.45
C LEU A 116 -8.79 2.57 -2.96
N VAL A 117 -9.20 1.36 -2.57
CA VAL A 117 -9.43 1.02 -1.15
C VAL A 117 -8.13 1.08 -0.37
N LEU A 118 -7.03 0.57 -0.92
CA LEU A 118 -5.69 0.64 -0.31
C LEU A 118 -5.25 2.09 -0.13
N SER A 119 -5.39 2.92 -1.17
CA SER A 119 -4.98 4.32 -1.12
C SER A 119 -5.82 5.14 -0.12
N LEU A 120 -7.12 4.89 -0.01
CA LEU A 120 -7.99 5.50 0.99
C LEU A 120 -7.58 5.11 2.41
N SER A 121 -7.28 3.84 2.64
CA SER A 121 -6.84 3.33 3.94
C SER A 121 -5.54 4.02 4.38
N LEU A 122 -4.55 4.08 3.50
CA LEU A 122 -3.26 4.69 3.79
C LEU A 122 -3.34 6.22 3.88
N SER A 123 -4.20 6.87 3.09
CA SER A 123 -4.48 8.31 3.22
C SER A 123 -5.10 8.62 4.58
N GLY A 124 -5.99 7.75 5.08
CA GLY A 124 -6.53 7.84 6.43
C GLY A 124 -5.45 7.82 7.51
N LEU A 125 -4.46 6.92 7.38
CA LEU A 125 -3.30 6.86 8.27
C LEU A 125 -2.47 8.15 8.20
N GLY A 126 -2.14 8.61 6.99
CA GLY A 126 -1.39 9.85 6.79
C GLY A 126 -2.09 11.08 7.39
N ILE A 127 -3.41 11.19 7.19
CA ILE A 127 -4.20 12.28 7.75
C ILE A 127 -4.29 12.18 9.29
N LEU A 128 -4.49 10.98 9.83
CA LEU A 128 -4.51 10.77 11.28
C LEU A 128 -3.22 11.27 11.94
N MET A 129 -2.07 10.96 11.35
CA MET A 129 -0.78 11.46 11.82
C MET A 129 -0.65 12.98 11.65
N ALA A 130 -1.12 13.51 10.51
CA ALA A 130 -1.10 14.95 10.22
C ALA A 130 -1.90 15.78 11.25
N THR A 131 -2.99 15.23 11.80
CA THR A 131 -3.80 15.94 12.82
C THR A 131 -3.03 16.26 14.10
N ARG A 132 -1.95 15.54 14.38
CA ARG A 132 -1.09 15.75 15.57
C ARG A 132 0.16 16.56 15.29
N MET A 133 0.46 16.86 14.03
CA MET A 133 1.68 17.56 13.62
C MET A 133 1.41 19.05 13.41
N ARG A 134 2.41 19.88 13.77
CA ARG A 134 2.35 21.33 13.63
C ARG A 134 3.30 21.89 12.58
N SER A 135 4.25 21.09 12.09
CA SER A 135 5.20 21.51 11.06
C SER A 135 5.28 20.48 9.94
N GLN A 136 5.40 20.96 8.71
CA GLN A 136 5.54 20.13 7.53
C GLN A 136 6.83 19.29 7.57
N GLN A 137 7.93 19.86 8.06
CA GLN A 137 9.20 19.13 8.18
C GLN A 137 9.10 17.96 9.15
N GLY A 138 8.48 18.18 10.34
CA GLY A 138 8.24 17.13 11.32
C GLY A 138 7.36 16.01 10.76
N PHE A 139 6.31 16.37 10.01
CA PHE A 139 5.44 15.40 9.35
C PHE A 139 6.19 14.57 8.30
N GLN A 140 6.98 15.22 7.43
CA GLN A 140 7.77 14.52 6.42
C GLN A 140 8.76 13.55 7.03
N PHE A 141 9.45 13.96 8.11
CA PHE A 141 10.36 13.08 8.84
C PHE A 141 9.63 11.87 9.44
N LEU A 142 8.49 12.09 10.10
CA LEU A 142 7.67 11.02 10.65
C LEU A 142 7.20 10.05 9.57
N MET A 143 6.69 10.58 8.43
CA MET A 143 6.25 9.74 7.32
C MET A 143 7.39 8.91 6.74
N GLN A 144 8.57 9.50 6.57
CA GLN A 144 9.74 8.77 6.08
C GLN A 144 10.15 7.65 7.04
N LEU A 145 10.09 7.89 8.34
CA LEU A 145 10.37 6.87 9.37
C LEU A 145 9.33 5.73 9.35
N MET A 146 8.05 6.05 9.08
CA MET A 146 6.97 5.06 9.02
C MET A 146 6.93 4.26 7.71
N VAL A 147 7.27 4.89 6.59
CA VAL A 147 7.22 4.25 5.26
C VAL A 147 8.11 3.01 5.19
N PHE A 148 9.33 3.08 5.75
CA PHE A 148 10.26 1.95 5.73
C PHE A 148 9.70 0.70 6.43
N PRO A 149 9.27 0.75 7.70
CA PRO A 149 8.66 -0.41 8.35
C PRO A 149 7.40 -0.89 7.63
N LEU A 150 6.53 0.02 7.16
CA LEU A 150 5.32 -0.37 6.43
C LEU A 150 5.64 -1.19 5.18
N ILE A 151 6.61 -0.76 4.37
CA ILE A 151 7.00 -1.45 3.14
C ILE A 151 7.72 -2.78 3.45
N PHE A 152 8.70 -2.77 4.36
CA PHE A 152 9.48 -3.98 4.66
C PHE A 152 8.63 -5.07 5.32
N LEU A 153 7.69 -4.69 6.21
CA LEU A 153 6.82 -5.64 6.90
C LEU A 153 5.62 -6.08 6.07
N SER A 154 5.38 -5.47 4.91
CA SER A 154 4.18 -5.74 4.08
C SER A 154 4.30 -6.95 3.16
N GLY A 155 5.48 -7.58 3.08
CA GLY A 155 5.68 -8.67 2.14
C GLY A 155 5.96 -8.26 0.69
N VAL A 156 6.28 -6.98 0.44
CA VAL A 156 6.69 -6.47 -0.89
C VAL A 156 7.91 -7.23 -1.41
N PHE A 157 8.92 -7.42 -0.58
CA PHE A 157 10.21 -7.98 -0.97
C PHE A 157 10.37 -9.48 -0.71
N PHE A 158 9.68 -10.00 0.29
CA PHE A 158 9.76 -11.39 0.71
C PHE A 158 8.42 -11.87 1.27
N PRO A 159 8.11 -13.17 1.20
CA PRO A 159 6.87 -13.72 1.76
C PRO A 159 6.80 -13.50 3.27
N VAL A 160 5.65 -13.01 3.78
CA VAL A 160 5.44 -12.72 5.21
C VAL A 160 5.55 -13.98 6.08
N GLN A 161 5.35 -15.15 5.51
CA GLN A 161 5.43 -16.42 6.24
C GLN A 161 6.84 -16.91 6.53
N GLY A 162 7.83 -16.46 5.75
CA GLY A 162 9.24 -16.80 5.94
C GLY A 162 9.94 -16.03 7.07
N VAL A 163 9.23 -15.09 7.76
CA VAL A 163 9.83 -14.27 8.81
C VAL A 163 9.46 -14.80 10.21
N PRO A 164 10.23 -14.44 11.25
CA PRO A 164 9.93 -14.82 12.63
C PRO A 164 8.51 -14.45 13.07
N THR A 165 7.89 -15.24 13.95
CA THR A 165 6.47 -15.13 14.37
C THR A 165 6.09 -13.73 14.86
N TRP A 166 6.98 -13.04 15.58
CA TRP A 166 6.69 -11.68 16.06
C TRP A 166 6.57 -10.66 14.92
N LEU A 167 7.35 -10.83 13.84
CA LEU A 167 7.24 -10.00 12.63
C LEU A 167 5.95 -10.29 11.87
N GLN A 168 5.54 -11.57 11.81
CA GLN A 168 4.26 -11.93 11.21
C GLN A 168 3.08 -11.28 11.94
N ILE A 169 3.12 -11.20 13.27
CA ILE A 169 2.09 -10.53 14.06
C ILE A 169 2.03 -9.05 13.72
N VAL A 170 3.18 -8.36 13.64
CA VAL A 170 3.24 -6.94 13.27
C VAL A 170 2.74 -6.72 11.84
N ALA A 171 3.11 -7.60 10.91
CA ALA A 171 2.67 -7.54 9.52
C ALA A 171 1.15 -7.63 9.37
N LYS A 172 0.46 -8.38 10.24
CA LYS A 172 -1.02 -8.49 10.24
C LYS A 172 -1.75 -7.20 10.61
N PHE A 173 -1.11 -6.29 11.33
CA PHE A 173 -1.67 -4.96 11.62
C PHE A 173 -1.40 -3.94 10.50
N ASN A 174 -0.58 -4.29 9.53
CA ASN A 174 -0.21 -3.40 8.45
C ASN A 174 -1.23 -3.52 7.28
N PRO A 175 -2.00 -2.47 6.97
CA PRO A 175 -2.96 -2.53 5.86
C PRO A 175 -2.30 -2.77 4.51
N LEU A 176 -1.02 -2.39 4.37
CA LEU A 176 -0.27 -2.62 3.14
C LEU A 176 -0.02 -4.10 2.87
N THR A 177 0.07 -4.94 3.91
CA THR A 177 0.29 -6.38 3.76
C THR A 177 -0.85 -7.03 2.96
N TYR A 178 -2.08 -6.72 3.29
CA TYR A 178 -3.27 -7.19 2.58
C TYR A 178 -3.35 -6.59 1.18
N GLY A 179 -2.93 -5.31 1.03
CA GLY A 179 -2.88 -4.65 -0.29
C GLY A 179 -1.89 -5.31 -1.24
N VAL A 180 -0.70 -5.65 -0.75
CA VAL A 180 0.32 -6.37 -1.54
C VAL A 180 -0.17 -7.76 -1.91
N ASP A 181 -0.83 -8.45 -0.97
CA ASP A 181 -1.37 -9.79 -1.21
C ASP A 181 -2.48 -9.76 -2.27
N ALA A 182 -3.49 -8.90 -2.13
CA ALA A 182 -4.55 -8.74 -3.11
C ALA A 182 -4.01 -8.40 -4.51
N ILE A 183 -3.08 -7.44 -4.61
CA ILE A 183 -2.46 -7.06 -5.89
C ILE A 183 -1.70 -8.24 -6.49
N ARG A 184 -0.96 -9.00 -5.68
CA ARG A 184 -0.21 -10.18 -6.12
C ARG A 184 -1.13 -11.27 -6.63
N GLN A 185 -2.23 -11.57 -5.93
CA GLN A 185 -3.24 -12.54 -6.36
C GLN A 185 -3.90 -12.14 -7.70
N ILE A 186 -4.13 -10.83 -7.91
CA ILE A 186 -4.70 -10.31 -9.17
C ILE A 186 -3.72 -10.51 -10.35
N PHE A 187 -2.41 -10.31 -10.14
CA PHE A 187 -1.42 -10.45 -11.20
C PHE A 187 -1.04 -11.90 -11.48
N LEU A 188 -0.83 -12.70 -10.45
CA LEU A 188 -0.30 -14.06 -10.58
C LEU A 188 -1.39 -15.12 -10.62
N GLY A 189 -2.62 -14.78 -10.22
CA GLY A 189 -3.72 -15.73 -10.04
C GLY A 189 -3.57 -16.59 -8.78
N PRO A 190 -4.69 -17.11 -8.25
CA PRO A 190 -4.69 -17.86 -6.99
C PRO A 190 -3.91 -19.20 -7.06
N HIS A 191 -3.69 -19.75 -8.25
CA HIS A 191 -3.00 -21.04 -8.44
C HIS A 191 -1.47 -20.91 -8.57
N THR A 192 -0.96 -19.75 -9.01
CA THR A 192 0.50 -19.54 -9.16
C THR A 192 1.17 -19.29 -7.81
N VAL A 193 0.40 -18.79 -6.85
CA VAL A 193 0.85 -18.60 -5.46
C VAL A 193 1.15 -19.94 -4.78
N SER A 194 0.44 -21.02 -5.17
CA SER A 194 0.67 -22.36 -4.64
C SER A 194 1.87 -23.07 -5.28
N SER A 195 2.21 -22.77 -6.53
CA SER A 195 3.26 -23.48 -7.27
C SER A 195 4.69 -23.00 -6.95
N VAL A 196 4.86 -21.79 -6.40
CA VAL A 196 6.17 -21.36 -5.85
C VAL A 196 6.50 -22.09 -4.54
N ALA A 197 5.50 -22.74 -3.95
CA ALA A 197 5.61 -23.49 -2.70
C ALA A 197 6.08 -24.96 -2.88
N GLU A 198 6.17 -25.47 -4.10
CA GLU A 198 6.49 -26.88 -4.38
C GLU A 198 7.97 -27.14 -4.68
N LEU A 199 8.89 -26.38 -4.12
CA LEU A 199 10.31 -26.75 -4.21
C LEU A 199 10.61 -27.94 -3.27
N PRO A 200 11.34 -28.97 -3.74
CA PRO A 200 11.68 -30.12 -2.92
C PRO A 200 12.50 -29.71 -1.70
N GLY A 201 11.89 -29.75 -0.51
CA GLY A 201 12.53 -29.38 0.76
C GLY A 201 12.10 -28.05 1.37
N SER A 202 11.24 -27.26 0.73
CA SER A 202 10.57 -26.14 1.36
C SER A 202 9.19 -26.58 1.87
N GLU A 203 8.90 -26.37 3.15
CA GLU A 203 7.52 -26.37 3.62
C GLU A 203 6.76 -25.37 2.73
N ALA A 204 5.60 -25.75 2.21
CA ALA A 204 4.79 -24.95 1.28
C ALA A 204 4.67 -23.50 1.80
N ILE A 205 5.53 -22.60 1.33
CA ILE A 205 5.51 -21.19 1.68
C ILE A 205 4.36 -20.60 0.89
N SER A 206 3.16 -20.62 1.45
CA SER A 206 2.04 -19.91 0.87
C SER A 206 2.43 -18.42 0.84
N THR A 207 2.43 -17.82 -0.33
CA THR A 207 2.81 -16.40 -0.50
C THR A 207 1.72 -15.45 0.00
N GLY A 208 0.51 -15.98 0.29
CA GLY A 208 -0.64 -15.22 0.78
C GLY A 208 -0.65 -14.99 2.28
N VAL A 209 -1.41 -14.02 2.75
CA VAL A 209 -1.64 -13.78 4.18
C VAL A 209 -2.53 -14.88 4.75
N ILE A 210 -2.06 -15.55 5.79
CA ILE A 210 -2.87 -16.52 6.53
C ILE A 210 -3.43 -15.83 7.79
N LEU A 211 -4.75 -15.70 7.84
CA LEU A 211 -5.47 -15.23 9.02
C LEU A 211 -6.29 -16.40 9.59
N PHE A 212 -6.17 -16.68 10.90
CA PHE A 212 -6.88 -17.78 11.57
C PHE A 212 -6.77 -19.14 10.85
N ASN A 213 -5.60 -19.46 10.31
CA ASN A 213 -5.32 -20.70 9.58
C ASN A 213 -6.09 -20.84 8.23
N HIS A 214 -6.62 -19.71 7.70
CA HIS A 214 -7.30 -19.64 6.41
C HIS A 214 -6.49 -18.73 5.47
N PRO A 215 -6.13 -19.18 4.24
CA PRO A 215 -5.51 -18.33 3.25
C PRO A 215 -6.53 -17.32 2.76
N MET A 216 -6.20 -16.03 2.82
CA MET A 216 -7.11 -14.96 2.45
C MET A 216 -7.26 -14.85 0.93
N GLY A 217 -8.50 -14.63 0.49
CA GLY A 217 -8.82 -14.31 -0.90
C GLY A 217 -8.83 -12.80 -1.15
N ILE A 218 -8.83 -12.42 -2.44
CA ILE A 218 -8.81 -11.00 -2.88
C ILE A 218 -9.92 -10.17 -2.19
N ILE A 219 -11.14 -10.72 -2.10
CA ILE A 219 -12.28 -10.00 -1.50
C ILE A 219 -12.09 -9.82 0.01
N GLU A 220 -11.54 -10.82 0.69
CA GLU A 220 -11.27 -10.77 2.12
C GLU A 220 -10.19 -9.74 2.43
N ASP A 221 -9.11 -9.69 1.63
CA ASP A 221 -8.06 -8.70 1.74
C ASP A 221 -8.62 -7.28 1.56
N ILE A 222 -9.43 -7.05 0.53
CA ILE A 222 -10.07 -5.76 0.28
C ILE A 222 -10.99 -5.38 1.45
N ALA A 223 -11.74 -6.32 2.02
CA ALA A 223 -12.61 -6.09 3.17
C ALA A 223 -11.81 -5.68 4.41
N VAL A 224 -10.68 -6.35 4.69
CA VAL A 224 -9.80 -6.01 5.82
C VAL A 224 -9.16 -4.63 5.62
N ILE A 225 -8.64 -4.34 4.42
CA ILE A 225 -8.09 -3.01 4.09
C ILE A 225 -9.16 -1.93 4.28
N GLY A 226 -10.38 -2.17 3.78
CA GLY A 226 -11.50 -1.26 3.92
C GLY A 226 -11.92 -1.04 5.37
N ALA A 227 -11.94 -2.09 6.18
CA ALA A 227 -12.24 -1.99 7.61
C ALA A 227 -11.16 -1.19 8.35
N ILE A 228 -9.88 -1.49 8.16
CA ILE A 228 -8.77 -0.72 8.75
C ILE A 228 -8.81 0.73 8.26
N GLY A 229 -9.03 0.94 6.96
CA GLY A 229 -9.08 2.28 6.35
C GLY A 229 -10.22 3.12 6.92
N SER A 230 -11.41 2.55 7.06
CA SER A 230 -12.55 3.24 7.66
C SER A 230 -12.30 3.62 9.12
N LEU A 231 -11.70 2.72 9.91
CA LEU A 231 -11.31 3.01 11.29
C LEU A 231 -10.28 4.16 11.36
N LEU A 232 -9.29 4.14 10.49
CA LEU A 232 -8.25 5.19 10.42
C LEU A 232 -8.84 6.55 10.00
N LEU A 233 -9.76 6.57 9.03
CA LEU A 233 -10.46 7.79 8.61
C LEU A 233 -11.35 8.33 9.72
N VAL A 234 -12.13 7.49 10.39
CA VAL A 234 -12.95 7.90 11.53
C VAL A 234 -12.09 8.45 12.67
N ALA A 235 -10.98 7.77 12.99
CA ALA A 235 -10.02 8.25 13.98
C ALA A 235 -9.37 9.58 13.55
N GLY A 236 -9.08 9.76 12.26
CA GLY A 236 -8.58 11.02 11.69
C GLY A 236 -9.56 12.16 11.84
N VAL A 237 -10.82 11.94 11.48
CA VAL A 237 -11.91 12.91 11.66
C VAL A 237 -12.10 13.28 13.14
N TRP A 238 -12.14 12.30 14.01
CA TRP A 238 -12.29 12.50 15.44
C TRP A 238 -11.11 13.26 16.04
N SER A 239 -9.89 12.90 15.67
CA SER A 239 -8.67 13.61 16.11
C SER A 239 -8.66 15.05 15.63
N PHE A 240 -9.02 15.29 14.37
CA PHE A 240 -9.12 16.63 13.78
C PHE A 240 -10.16 17.49 14.48
N SER A 241 -11.35 16.94 14.77
CA SER A 241 -12.41 17.69 15.44
C SER A 241 -12.08 18.09 16.87
N ARG A 242 -11.22 17.35 17.57
CA ARG A 242 -10.76 17.69 18.93
C ARG A 242 -9.59 18.67 18.96
N THR A 243 -8.76 18.66 17.94
CA THR A 243 -7.55 19.51 17.92
C THR A 243 -7.88 20.94 17.49
N GLU A 244 -8.95 21.12 16.75
CA GLU A 244 -9.39 22.41 16.20
C GLU A 244 -10.67 22.95 16.90
N ALA A 245 -11.03 22.39 18.04
CA ALA A 245 -12.07 22.92 18.93
C ALA A 245 -11.44 23.82 19.96
#